data_a35edd2c15648b759cd615e0c7e9a087
#
_entry.id   a35edd2c15648b759cd615e0c7e9a087
#
_cell.length_a   1.000
_cell.length_b   1.000
_cell.length_c   1.000
_cell.angle_alpha   90.00
_cell.angle_beta   90.00
_cell.angle_gamma   90.00
#
_symmetry.space_group_name_H-M   'P 1'
#
loop_
_entity.id
_entity.type
_entity.pdbx_description
1 polymer ?
#
loop_
_entity_poly.entity_id
_entity_poly.type
_entity_poly.pdbx_seq_one_letter_code
_entity_poly.pdbx_strand_id
1 'polypeptide(L)' 'MCNYSEVILELAKQRTGLKHDLDDEIILSGLDSLQLIEMAADLEKRFDVRIENELANIDTFRDLAAVIQSQKDKTDH' A
#
# COMPACT_ATOMS: atom_id res chain seq x y z
N MET A 1 -16.68 -3.08 6.31
CA MET A 1 -15.41 -2.68 6.92
C MET A 1 -14.29 -2.76 5.91
N CYS A 2 -13.52 -1.68 5.73
CA CYS A 2 -12.42 -1.70 4.79
C CYS A 2 -11.26 -2.50 5.34
N ASN A 3 -10.78 -3.45 4.57
CA ASN A 3 -9.57 -4.17 4.90
C ASN A 3 -8.46 -3.67 3.99
N TYR A 4 -7.67 -2.73 4.50
CA TYR A 4 -6.61 -2.09 3.71
C TYR A 4 -5.58 -3.12 3.23
N SER A 5 -5.29 -4.09 4.07
CA SER A 5 -4.32 -5.13 3.74
C SER A 5 -4.76 -5.93 2.51
N GLU A 6 -6.02 -6.32 2.46
CA GLU A 6 -6.54 -7.09 1.32
C GLU A 6 -6.50 -6.27 0.02
N VAL A 7 -6.87 -4.99 0.11
CA VAL A 7 -6.86 -4.13 -1.08
C VAL A 7 -5.44 -3.97 -1.60
N ILE A 8 -4.49 -3.74 -0.69
CA ILE A 8 -3.09 -3.56 -1.06
C ILE A 8 -2.55 -4.81 -1.75
N LEU A 9 -2.79 -5.98 -1.17
CA LEU A 9 -2.30 -7.23 -1.73
C LEU A 9 -2.95 -7.54 -3.08
N GLU A 10 -4.23 -7.21 -3.23
CA GLU A 10 -4.92 -7.41 -4.50
C GLU A 10 -4.35 -6.50 -5.58
N LEU A 11 -4.09 -5.24 -5.26
CA LEU A 11 -3.50 -4.32 -6.23
C LEU A 11 -2.10 -4.78 -6.63
N ALA A 12 -1.31 -5.25 -5.67
CA ALA A 12 0.02 -5.76 -5.96
C ALA A 12 -0.05 -6.98 -6.87
N LYS A 13 -1.00 -7.88 -6.61
CA LYS A 13 -1.20 -9.06 -7.43
C LYS A 13 -1.57 -8.68 -8.87
N GLN A 14 -2.44 -7.69 -9.03
CA GLN A 14 -2.84 -7.23 -10.36
C GLN A 14 -1.67 -6.66 -11.15
N ARG A 15 -0.73 -6.02 -10.46
CA ARG A 15 0.40 -5.38 -11.13
C ARG A 15 1.55 -6.34 -11.42
N THR A 16 1.76 -7.32 -10.54
CA THR A 16 2.89 -8.26 -10.69
C THR A 16 2.47 -9.61 -11.25
N GLY A 17 1.19 -9.96 -11.14
CA GLY A 17 0.70 -11.27 -11.50
C GLY A 17 1.02 -12.33 -10.46
N LEU A 18 1.58 -11.95 -9.33
CA LEU A 18 2.00 -12.85 -8.27
C LEU A 18 1.25 -12.56 -6.98
N LYS A 19 1.03 -13.61 -6.20
CA LYS A 19 0.43 -13.46 -4.89
C LYS A 19 1.49 -13.08 -3.87
N HIS A 20 1.17 -12.13 -3.01
CA HIS A 20 2.10 -11.63 -2.00
C HIS A 20 1.49 -11.73 -0.60
N ASP A 21 2.36 -11.73 0.41
CA ASP A 21 1.97 -11.67 1.81
C ASP A 21 2.31 -10.30 2.39
N LEU A 22 1.68 -9.97 3.52
CA LEU A 22 1.92 -8.68 4.16
C LEU A 22 3.37 -8.50 4.60
N ASP A 23 4.04 -9.57 4.93
CA ASP A 23 5.43 -9.50 5.40
C ASP A 23 6.44 -9.51 4.26
N ASP A 24 5.99 -9.64 3.02
CA ASP A 24 6.87 -9.55 1.86
C ASP A 24 7.37 -8.12 1.69
N GLU A 25 8.66 -8.00 1.37
CA GLU A 25 9.21 -6.68 1.07
C GLU A 25 8.74 -6.22 -0.30
N ILE A 26 8.25 -5.00 -0.37
CA ILE A 26 7.70 -4.45 -1.61
C ILE A 26 8.76 -4.42 -2.72
N ILE A 27 10.00 -4.07 -2.35
CA ILE A 27 11.09 -3.99 -3.32
C ILE A 27 11.41 -5.34 -3.96
N LEU A 28 11.13 -6.44 -3.25
CA LEU A 28 11.38 -7.79 -3.75
C LEU A 28 10.16 -8.44 -4.40
N SER A 29 9.04 -7.73 -4.44
CA SER A 29 7.78 -8.30 -4.91
C SER A 29 7.61 -8.26 -6.43
N GLY A 30 8.49 -7.54 -7.12
CA GLY A 30 8.37 -7.33 -8.56
C GLY A 30 7.82 -5.97 -8.93
N LEU A 31 7.43 -5.17 -7.94
CA LEU A 31 6.99 -3.80 -8.18
C LEU A 31 8.22 -2.90 -8.30
N ASP A 32 8.37 -2.22 -9.43
CA ASP A 32 9.43 -1.23 -9.55
C ASP A 32 8.96 0.11 -8.96
N SER A 33 9.85 1.11 -8.96
CA SER A 33 9.55 2.40 -8.36
C SER A 33 8.33 3.07 -8.99
N LEU A 34 8.21 3.00 -10.30
CA LEU A 34 7.08 3.62 -10.99
C LEU A 34 5.77 2.92 -10.63
N GLN A 35 5.78 1.59 -10.63
CA GLN A 35 4.57 0.84 -10.27
C GLN A 35 4.17 1.08 -8.83
N LEU A 36 5.14 1.20 -7.93
CA LEU A 36 4.85 1.50 -6.54
C LEU A 36 4.21 2.88 -6.39
N ILE A 37 4.75 3.87 -7.10
CA ILE A 37 4.18 5.22 -7.07
C ILE A 37 2.76 5.21 -7.62
N GLU A 38 2.52 4.49 -8.70
CA GLU A 38 1.18 4.39 -9.28
C GLU A 38 0.21 3.70 -8.34
N MET A 39 0.65 2.63 -7.69
CA MET A 39 -0.18 1.93 -6.72
C MET A 39 -0.49 2.84 -5.52
N ALA A 40 0.51 3.58 -5.04
CA ALA A 40 0.32 4.52 -3.95
C ALA A 40 -0.70 5.59 -4.31
N ALA A 41 -0.62 6.12 -5.53
CA ALA A 41 -1.58 7.13 -6.00
C ALA A 41 -3.00 6.58 -6.03
N ASP A 42 -3.16 5.32 -6.46
CA ASP A 42 -4.46 4.67 -6.48
C ASP A 42 -5.02 4.51 -5.06
N LEU A 43 -4.16 4.09 -4.13
CA LEU A 43 -4.56 3.95 -2.74
C LEU A 43 -4.93 5.29 -2.11
N GLU A 44 -4.20 6.34 -2.45
CA GLU A 44 -4.51 7.68 -1.97
C GLU A 44 -5.90 8.12 -2.41
N LYS A 45 -6.27 7.82 -3.64
CA LYS A 45 -7.59 8.13 -4.16
C LYS A 45 -8.68 7.30 -3.50
N ARG A 46 -8.41 6.00 -3.33
CA ARG A 46 -9.42 5.07 -2.80
C ARG A 46 -9.76 5.37 -1.35
N PHE A 47 -8.77 5.73 -0.56
CA PHE A 47 -8.92 5.88 0.89
C PHE A 47 -8.80 7.33 1.35
N ASP A 48 -8.56 8.25 0.45
CA ASP A 48 -8.40 9.67 0.78
C ASP A 48 -7.30 9.87 1.83
N VAL A 49 -6.13 9.32 1.53
CA VAL A 49 -4.96 9.40 2.40
C VAL A 49 -3.77 9.92 1.61
N ARG A 50 -2.71 10.26 2.32
CA ARG A 50 -1.46 10.71 1.71
C ARG A 50 -0.33 9.83 2.17
N ILE A 51 0.22 9.03 1.24
CA ILE A 51 1.28 8.08 1.54
C ILE A 51 2.56 8.35 0.77
N GLU A 52 2.55 9.29 -0.16
CA GLU A 52 3.74 9.59 -0.96
C GLU A 52 4.95 9.92 -0.10
N ASN A 53 4.76 10.73 0.94
CA ASN A 53 5.86 11.13 1.81
C ASN A 53 6.36 10.00 2.70
N GLU A 54 5.57 8.94 2.83
CA GLU A 54 5.92 7.81 3.69
C GLU A 54 6.56 6.65 2.92
N LEU A 55 6.58 6.71 1.60
CA LEU A 55 7.08 5.60 0.78
C LEU A 55 8.52 5.22 1.12
N ALA A 56 9.34 6.19 1.47
CA ALA A 56 10.74 5.92 1.81
C ALA A 56 10.87 5.13 3.12
N ASN A 57 9.85 5.15 3.96
CA ASN A 57 9.85 4.47 5.25
C ASN A 57 9.09 3.14 5.22
N ILE A 58 8.53 2.78 4.06
CA ILE A 58 7.73 1.58 3.89
C ILE A 58 8.58 0.49 3.27
N ASP A 59 8.75 -0.63 3.96
CA ASP A 59 9.52 -1.77 3.45
C ASP A 59 8.61 -2.92 3.02
N THR A 60 7.56 -3.20 3.79
CA THR A 60 6.66 -4.31 3.53
C THR A 60 5.25 -3.81 3.21
N PHE A 61 4.42 -4.72 2.70
CA PHE A 61 3.01 -4.40 2.48
C PHE A 61 2.30 -4.10 3.81
N ARG A 62 2.73 -4.73 4.88
CA ARG A 62 2.19 -4.47 6.22
C ARG A 62 2.46 -3.02 6.64
N ASP A 63 3.66 -2.53 6.36
CA ASP A 63 4.01 -1.14 6.66
C ASP A 63 3.10 -0.17 5.90
N LEU A 64 2.83 -0.49 4.64
CA LEU A 64 1.93 0.33 3.82
C LEU A 64 0.52 0.35 4.40
N ALA A 65 0.01 -0.81 4.81
CA ALA A 65 -1.30 -0.88 5.43
C ALA A 65 -1.35 -0.08 6.74
N ALA A 66 -0.26 -0.13 7.51
CA ALA A 66 -0.19 0.61 8.77
C ALA A 66 -0.23 2.12 8.55
N VAL A 67 0.42 2.61 7.50
CA VAL A 67 0.38 4.03 7.17
C VAL A 67 -1.04 4.47 6.83
N ILE A 68 -1.73 3.69 6.02
CA ILE A 68 -3.11 4.01 5.65
C ILE A 68 -4.01 4.00 6.89
N GLN A 69 -3.89 2.97 7.71
CA GLN A 69 -4.69 2.85 8.93
C GLN A 69 -4.45 4.04 9.86
N SER A 70 -3.19 4.42 10.02
CA SER A 70 -2.83 5.55 10.89
C SER A 70 -3.48 6.85 10.42
N GLN A 71 -3.48 7.09 9.11
CA GLN A 71 -4.08 8.31 8.59
C GLN A 71 -5.60 8.29 8.69
N LYS A 72 -6.23 7.15 8.48
CA LYS A 72 -7.67 7.03 8.62
C LYS A 72 -8.09 7.24 10.08
N ASP A 73 -7.30 6.74 11.01
CA ASP A 73 -7.56 6.95 12.44
C ASP A 73 -7.49 8.42 12.82
N LYS A 74 -6.59 9.18 12.20
CA LYS A 74 -6.44 10.60 12.48
C LYS A 74 -7.57 11.44 11.90
N THR A 75 -8.11 11.03 10.76
CA THR A 75 -9.13 11.80 10.06
C THR A 75 -10.55 11.36 10.41
N ASP A 76 -10.69 10.23 11.07
CA ASP A 76 -11.98 9.68 11.45
C ASP A 76 -12.37 10.19 12.83
N HIS A 77 -13.24 11.15 12.85
CA HIS A 77 -13.74 11.73 14.10
C HIS A 77 -15.15 11.32 14.37
#